data_f691936e931e38ce2c8f1732c0095b38
#
_entry.id   f691936e931e38ce2c8f1732c0095b38
#
_cell.length_a   1.000
_cell.length_b   1.000
_cell.length_c   1.000
_cell.angle_alpha   90.00
_cell.angle_beta   90.00
_cell.angle_gamma   90.00
#
_symmetry.space_group_name_H-M   'P 1'
#
loop_
_entity.id
_entity.type
_entity.pdbx_description
1 polymer ?
#
loop_
_entity_poly.entity_id
_entity_poly.type
_entity_poly.pdbx_seq_one_letter_code
_entity_poly.pdbx_strand_id
1 'polypeptide(L)'
;MKITKIMDRIFIISDRAGCCSNVIIGDEKALVFDTCCGIEDTHAAVREITDLPLLVINSHGHFDHIGGNCLFDKVYLHQSDMNLFTYHPPEKLGEWMRIMAGSDGSFAVEPGQFGNTVPLDFDLFDLGNLECHILPLTGHSFGSVGVYVPKLKLLLSGDALTPIMLLVFANHGTLEEQIGTVNRAMTLDIDGFLTSHHDKMFPKKLLHRMARCLESVKTAKGYKYQYPKPPYADGTLYLDREAGEPVAVVVDKSDISAYNPTWSSI
;
A
#
# COMPACT_ATOMS: atom_id res chain seq x y z
N MET A 1 9.83 12.73 10.69
CA MET A 1 9.75 11.48 9.86
C MET A 1 11.13 10.82 9.80
N LYS A 2 11.19 9.51 9.59
CA LYS A 2 12.45 8.77 9.40
C LYS A 2 12.71 8.58 7.90
N ILE A 3 13.91 8.98 7.43
CA ILE A 3 14.33 8.78 6.03
C ILE A 3 15.33 7.63 5.99
N THR A 4 15.04 6.60 5.21
CA THR A 4 15.88 5.41 5.02
C THR A 4 16.31 5.30 3.56
N LYS A 5 17.61 5.38 3.27
CA LYS A 5 18.14 5.14 1.91
C LYS A 5 18.24 3.64 1.67
N ILE A 6 17.53 3.14 0.65
CA ILE A 6 17.51 1.72 0.27
C ILE A 6 18.56 1.42 -0.79
N MET A 7 18.64 2.27 -1.80
CA MET A 7 19.59 2.21 -2.90
C MET A 7 19.98 3.62 -3.30
N ASP A 8 20.85 3.79 -4.29
CA ASP A 8 21.40 5.09 -4.64
C ASP A 8 20.34 6.16 -4.96
N ARG A 9 19.23 5.80 -5.55
CA ARG A 9 18.14 6.71 -5.96
C ARG A 9 16.81 6.41 -5.28
N ILE A 10 16.81 5.53 -4.27
CA ILE A 10 15.58 5.01 -3.67
C ILE A 10 15.60 5.25 -2.18
N PHE A 11 14.56 5.91 -1.68
CA PHE A 11 14.37 6.23 -0.28
C PHE A 11 12.99 5.80 0.19
N ILE A 12 12.89 5.47 1.46
CA ILE A 12 11.63 5.28 2.18
C ILE A 12 11.56 6.35 3.26
N ILE A 13 10.44 7.05 3.29
CA ILE A 13 10.09 8.01 4.34
C ILE A 13 9.01 7.35 5.20
N SER A 14 9.28 7.14 6.48
CA SER A 14 8.32 6.52 7.40
C SER A 14 7.85 7.54 8.43
N ASP A 15 6.53 7.60 8.64
CA ASP A 15 5.95 8.37 9.74
C ASP A 15 5.91 7.55 11.05
N ARG A 16 5.53 8.19 12.14
CA ARG A 16 5.44 7.55 13.46
C ARG A 16 4.28 6.55 13.59
N ALA A 17 3.33 6.55 12.65
CA ALA A 17 2.25 5.55 12.57
C ALA A 17 2.71 4.25 11.91
N GLY A 18 3.86 4.28 11.22
CA GLY A 18 4.40 3.17 10.43
C GLY A 18 3.93 3.15 8.99
N CYS A 19 3.35 4.26 8.50
CA CYS A 19 3.05 4.43 7.09
C CYS A 19 4.30 4.90 6.35
N CYS A 20 4.50 4.43 5.12
CA CYS A 20 5.71 4.73 4.35
C CYS A 20 5.35 5.33 2.99
N SER A 21 6.07 6.39 2.64
CA SER A 21 6.16 6.93 1.28
C SER A 21 7.45 6.43 0.63
N ASN A 22 7.37 5.94 -0.60
CA ASN A 22 8.54 5.50 -1.34
C ASN A 22 8.94 6.59 -2.35
N VAL A 23 10.21 7.00 -2.35
CA VAL A 23 10.72 8.07 -3.21
C VAL A 23 11.77 7.52 -4.16
N ILE A 24 11.58 7.77 -5.47
CA ILE A 24 12.56 7.43 -6.52
C ILE A 24 13.03 8.70 -7.20
N ILE A 25 14.34 8.91 -7.23
CA ILE A 25 14.98 10.09 -7.82
C ILE A 25 15.41 9.78 -9.25
N GLY A 26 14.78 10.43 -10.24
CA GLY A 26 15.23 10.43 -11.63
C GLY A 26 16.28 11.49 -11.90
N ASP A 27 16.56 11.75 -13.18
CA ASP A 27 17.47 12.84 -13.59
C ASP A 27 16.71 14.18 -13.73
N GLU A 28 15.39 14.17 -13.98
CA GLU A 28 14.56 15.35 -14.21
C GLU A 28 13.43 15.53 -13.20
N LYS A 29 12.90 14.44 -12.64
CA LYS A 29 11.78 14.40 -11.70
C LYS A 29 12.02 13.36 -10.62
N ALA A 30 11.31 13.48 -9.52
CA ALA A 30 11.21 12.43 -8.50
C ALA A 30 9.77 11.91 -8.40
N LEU A 31 9.63 10.59 -8.28
CA LEU A 31 8.38 9.93 -7.89
C LEU A 31 8.25 9.95 -6.38
N VAL A 32 7.07 10.32 -5.89
CA VAL A 32 6.61 10.09 -4.52
C VAL A 32 5.43 9.12 -4.60
N PHE A 33 5.59 7.94 -4.02
CA PHE A 33 4.56 6.90 -4.03
C PHE A 33 4.00 6.72 -2.62
N ASP A 34 2.74 7.11 -2.44
CA ASP A 34 2.01 7.34 -1.19
C ASP A 34 2.47 8.59 -0.40
N THR A 35 1.56 9.14 0.41
CA THR A 35 1.77 10.37 1.16
C THR A 35 1.62 10.19 2.68
N CYS A 36 1.55 8.93 3.15
CA CYS A 36 1.29 8.57 4.54
C CYS A 36 -0.08 9.09 5.04
N CYS A 37 -0.31 9.04 6.36
CA CYS A 37 -1.61 9.39 6.94
C CYS A 37 -1.76 10.88 7.35
N GLY A 38 -0.80 11.75 7.00
CA GLY A 38 -0.88 13.19 7.28
C GLY A 38 -0.57 13.58 8.74
N ILE A 39 -0.07 12.66 9.55
CA ILE A 39 0.35 12.94 10.93
C ILE A 39 1.60 13.82 10.95
N GLU A 40 2.52 13.60 10.03
CA GLU A 40 3.75 14.36 9.86
C GLU A 40 3.87 14.90 8.43
N ASP A 41 4.67 15.93 8.22
CA ASP A 41 4.83 16.58 6.92
C ASP A 41 5.69 15.75 5.96
N THR A 42 5.03 14.92 5.16
CA THR A 42 5.69 14.08 4.14
C THR A 42 6.34 14.93 3.04
N HIS A 43 5.75 16.07 2.65
CA HIS A 43 6.33 16.94 1.65
C HIS A 43 7.65 17.56 2.12
N ALA A 44 7.71 18.06 3.38
CA ALA A 44 8.94 18.57 3.94
C ALA A 44 10.03 17.48 3.97
N ALA A 45 9.70 16.25 4.35
CA ALA A 45 10.65 15.15 4.36
C ALA A 45 11.14 14.76 2.93
N VAL A 46 10.27 14.83 1.91
CA VAL A 46 10.67 14.65 0.50
C VAL A 46 11.66 15.75 0.08
N ARG A 47 11.43 17.00 0.51
CA ARG A 47 12.32 18.13 0.20
C ARG A 47 13.68 18.08 0.90
N GLU A 48 13.84 17.30 1.95
CA GLU A 48 15.17 16.97 2.48
C GLU A 48 15.98 16.05 1.54
N ILE A 49 15.30 15.33 0.64
CA ILE A 49 15.94 14.38 -0.29
C ILE A 49 16.21 15.03 -1.66
N THR A 50 15.28 15.86 -2.18
CA THR A 50 15.35 16.37 -3.55
C THR A 50 14.59 17.69 -3.74
N ASP A 51 15.17 18.56 -4.60
CA ASP A 51 14.51 19.78 -5.12
C ASP A 51 13.85 19.57 -6.49
N LEU A 52 13.94 18.37 -7.08
CA LEU A 52 13.36 18.07 -8.38
C LEU A 52 11.83 18.24 -8.39
N PRO A 53 11.22 18.51 -9.56
CA PRO A 53 9.77 18.42 -9.73
C PRO A 53 9.24 17.06 -9.29
N LEU A 54 8.10 17.05 -8.57
CA LEU A 54 7.52 15.83 -8.02
C LEU A 54 6.38 15.31 -8.90
N LEU A 55 6.38 14.01 -9.15
CA LEU A 55 5.23 13.24 -9.59
C LEU A 55 4.75 12.43 -8.39
N VAL A 56 3.53 12.70 -7.91
CA VAL A 56 2.98 12.07 -6.72
C VAL A 56 1.85 11.14 -7.11
N ILE A 57 1.95 9.86 -6.73
CA ILE A 57 0.97 8.81 -7.06
C ILE A 57 0.65 8.04 -5.78
N ASN A 58 -0.63 7.86 -5.48
CA ASN A 58 -1.05 6.95 -4.42
C ASN A 58 -1.20 5.53 -4.95
N SER A 59 -0.74 4.57 -4.18
CA SER A 59 -0.92 3.14 -4.45
C SER A 59 -2.39 2.73 -4.45
N HIS A 60 -3.17 3.32 -3.53
CA HIS A 60 -4.61 3.10 -3.37
C HIS A 60 -5.22 4.18 -2.46
N GLY A 61 -6.53 4.12 -2.24
CA GLY A 61 -7.29 5.20 -1.59
C GLY A 61 -7.53 5.06 -0.09
N HIS A 62 -6.85 4.17 0.64
CA HIS A 62 -6.99 4.13 2.10
C HIS A 62 -6.32 5.35 2.74
N PHE A 63 -6.89 5.80 3.88
CA PHE A 63 -6.54 7.10 4.47
C PHE A 63 -5.08 7.23 4.89
N ASP A 64 -4.44 6.13 5.23
CA ASP A 64 -3.04 6.05 5.65
C ASP A 64 -2.03 6.09 4.48
N HIS A 65 -2.54 6.16 3.23
CA HIS A 65 -1.76 6.36 2.01
C HIS A 65 -2.03 7.71 1.35
N ILE A 66 -3.22 8.29 1.59
CA ILE A 66 -3.67 9.54 0.96
C ILE A 66 -3.74 10.73 1.93
N GLY A 67 -3.51 10.50 3.23
CA GLY A 67 -3.72 11.51 4.27
C GLY A 67 -2.85 12.76 4.12
N GLY A 68 -1.65 12.63 3.54
CA GLY A 68 -0.77 13.75 3.25
C GLY A 68 -0.97 14.41 1.87
N ASN A 69 -1.98 14.01 1.08
CA ASN A 69 -2.14 14.49 -0.29
C ASN A 69 -2.23 16.01 -0.41
N CYS A 70 -2.88 16.69 0.54
CA CYS A 70 -3.03 18.16 0.51
C CYS A 70 -1.72 18.93 0.71
N LEU A 71 -0.63 18.26 1.09
CA LEU A 71 0.71 18.85 1.16
C LEU A 71 1.38 19.00 -0.21
N PHE A 72 0.80 18.40 -1.26
CA PHE A 72 1.35 18.39 -2.61
C PHE A 72 0.43 19.12 -3.60
N ASP A 73 1.00 19.76 -4.61
CA ASP A 73 0.26 20.54 -5.60
C ASP A 73 -0.74 19.68 -6.39
N LYS A 74 -0.37 18.43 -6.70
CA LYS A 74 -1.19 17.50 -7.44
C LYS A 74 -0.81 16.05 -7.11
N VAL A 75 -1.80 15.21 -6.88
CA VAL A 75 -1.64 13.79 -6.58
C VAL A 75 -2.53 12.95 -7.50
N TYR A 76 -2.01 11.85 -8.00
CA TYR A 76 -2.76 10.93 -8.85
C TYR A 76 -3.22 9.71 -8.06
N LEU A 77 -4.47 9.31 -8.23
CA LEU A 77 -5.07 8.13 -7.62
C LEU A 77 -5.94 7.40 -8.64
N HIS A 78 -5.96 6.08 -8.62
CA HIS A 78 -6.80 5.29 -9.51
C HIS A 78 -8.29 5.60 -9.28
N GLN A 79 -9.06 5.73 -10.39
CA GLN A 79 -10.46 6.16 -10.35
C GLN A 79 -11.35 5.30 -9.44
N SER A 80 -11.09 4.00 -9.36
CA SER A 80 -11.88 3.06 -8.53
C SER A 80 -11.80 3.35 -7.03
N ASP A 81 -10.78 4.06 -6.57
CA ASP A 81 -10.57 4.37 -5.15
C ASP A 81 -10.91 5.82 -4.79
N MET A 82 -11.31 6.65 -5.75
CA MET A 82 -11.68 8.05 -5.50
C MET A 82 -12.88 8.19 -4.53
N ASN A 83 -13.77 7.19 -4.48
CA ASN A 83 -14.91 7.18 -3.56
C ASN A 83 -14.50 6.97 -2.08
N LEU A 84 -13.29 6.50 -1.82
CA LEU A 84 -12.81 6.28 -0.45
C LEU A 84 -12.57 7.59 0.31
N PHE A 85 -12.42 8.73 -0.36
CA PHE A 85 -12.30 10.05 0.27
C PHE A 85 -13.48 10.41 1.18
N THR A 86 -14.68 10.00 0.82
CA THR A 86 -15.91 10.29 1.55
C THR A 86 -16.42 9.11 2.37
N TYR A 87 -15.67 8.01 2.40
CA TYR A 87 -16.09 6.78 3.08
C TYR A 87 -16.16 6.97 4.61
N HIS A 88 -15.25 7.80 5.15
CA HIS A 88 -15.22 8.11 6.58
C HIS A 88 -15.30 9.62 6.79
N PRO A 89 -16.08 10.10 7.78
CA PRO A 89 -16.14 11.52 8.10
C PRO A 89 -14.82 12.00 8.74
N PRO A 90 -14.46 13.29 8.61
CA PRO A 90 -13.21 13.86 9.13
C PRO A 90 -12.97 13.60 10.62
N GLU A 91 -14.01 13.62 11.43
CA GLU A 91 -13.92 13.36 12.89
C GLU A 91 -13.42 11.94 13.17
N LYS A 92 -13.90 10.97 12.39
CA LYS A 92 -13.50 9.57 12.48
C LYS A 92 -12.04 9.38 12.05
N LEU A 93 -11.64 10.02 10.96
CA LEU A 93 -10.25 10.02 10.49
C LEU A 93 -9.33 10.64 11.54
N GLY A 94 -9.72 11.76 12.15
CA GLY A 94 -8.97 12.40 13.23
C GLY A 94 -8.80 11.51 14.47
N GLU A 95 -9.85 10.75 14.85
CA GLU A 95 -9.76 9.74 15.91
C GLU A 95 -8.71 8.67 15.56
N TRP A 96 -8.75 8.13 14.37
CA TRP A 96 -7.81 7.11 13.90
C TRP A 96 -6.37 7.60 13.82
N MET A 97 -6.17 8.82 13.31
CA MET A 97 -4.84 9.44 13.28
C MET A 97 -4.26 9.58 14.69
N ARG A 98 -5.06 9.95 15.72
CA ARG A 98 -4.58 10.00 17.12
C ARG A 98 -4.18 8.63 17.64
N ILE A 99 -4.99 7.60 17.38
CA ILE A 99 -4.69 6.23 17.79
C ILE A 99 -3.38 5.75 17.12
N MET A 100 -3.23 5.96 15.82
CA MET A 100 -2.05 5.55 15.07
C MET A 100 -0.80 6.35 15.47
N ALA A 101 -0.95 7.62 15.75
CA ALA A 101 0.15 8.47 16.22
C ALA A 101 0.64 8.11 17.63
N GLY A 102 -0.19 7.42 18.42
CA GLY A 102 0.13 7.07 19.81
C GLY A 102 0.24 8.29 20.75
N SER A 103 -0.30 9.45 20.36
CA SER A 103 -0.22 10.68 21.14
C SER A 103 -1.32 11.68 20.73
N ASP A 104 -1.61 12.64 21.62
CA ASP A 104 -2.50 13.80 21.37
C ASP A 104 -1.84 14.90 20.50
N GLY A 105 -0.78 14.56 19.76
CA GLY A 105 -0.02 15.52 18.96
C GLY A 105 -0.82 16.20 17.88
N SER A 106 -0.36 17.39 17.48
CA SER A 106 -0.84 18.05 16.27
C SER A 106 -0.51 17.22 15.03
N PHE A 107 -1.41 17.26 14.05
CA PHE A 107 -1.21 16.66 12.73
C PHE A 107 -0.66 17.73 11.78
N ALA A 108 0.11 17.29 10.78
CA ALA A 108 0.55 18.18 9.70
C ALA A 108 -0.61 18.58 8.77
N VAL A 109 -1.68 17.75 8.75
CA VAL A 109 -2.85 17.90 7.88
C VAL A 109 -4.13 17.82 8.70
N GLU A 110 -5.10 18.68 8.40
CA GLU A 110 -6.45 18.53 8.93
C GLU A 110 -7.10 17.25 8.39
N PRO A 111 -7.70 16.39 9.24
CA PRO A 111 -8.31 15.14 8.81
C PRO A 111 -9.36 15.34 7.71
N GLY A 112 -9.32 14.52 6.65
CA GLY A 112 -10.24 14.60 5.53
C GLY A 112 -9.87 15.63 4.46
N GLN A 113 -8.72 16.27 4.56
CA GLN A 113 -8.19 17.17 3.54
C GLN A 113 -7.28 16.40 2.57
N PHE A 114 -7.76 16.12 1.35
CA PHE A 114 -7.04 15.33 0.35
C PHE A 114 -6.50 16.18 -0.81
N GLY A 115 -6.57 17.50 -0.71
CA GLY A 115 -5.96 18.43 -1.66
C GLY A 115 -6.44 18.23 -3.10
N ASN A 116 -5.54 18.50 -4.06
CA ASN A 116 -5.79 18.34 -5.49
C ASN A 116 -5.48 16.91 -5.94
N THR A 117 -6.30 15.95 -5.51
CA THR A 117 -6.20 14.55 -5.96
C THR A 117 -7.06 14.35 -7.20
N VAL A 118 -6.45 13.84 -8.26
CA VAL A 118 -7.05 13.65 -9.58
C VAL A 118 -6.94 12.20 -10.03
N PRO A 119 -7.82 11.75 -10.96
CA PRO A 119 -7.70 10.43 -11.54
C PRO A 119 -6.36 10.17 -12.20
N LEU A 120 -5.81 8.97 -11.96
CA LEU A 120 -4.64 8.47 -12.67
C LEU A 120 -5.08 8.03 -14.08
N ASP A 121 -4.62 8.73 -15.10
CA ASP A 121 -5.04 8.59 -16.51
C ASP A 121 -3.88 8.20 -17.46
N PHE A 122 -2.78 7.72 -16.89
CA PHE A 122 -1.61 7.23 -17.62
C PHE A 122 -1.07 5.94 -16.98
N ASP A 123 -0.41 5.12 -17.78
CA ASP A 123 0.20 3.84 -17.37
C ASP A 123 1.73 3.80 -17.55
N LEU A 124 2.31 4.87 -18.15
CA LEU A 124 3.73 5.01 -18.42
C LEU A 124 4.18 6.44 -18.17
N PHE A 125 5.33 6.62 -17.53
CA PHE A 125 5.98 7.92 -17.37
C PHE A 125 7.51 7.76 -17.26
N ASP A 126 8.24 8.87 -17.46
CA ASP A 126 9.69 8.92 -17.33
C ASP A 126 10.09 9.98 -16.29
N LEU A 127 11.07 9.63 -15.45
CA LEU A 127 11.63 10.54 -14.44
C LEU A 127 12.92 11.23 -14.91
N GLY A 128 13.25 11.12 -16.20
CA GLY A 128 14.55 11.40 -16.75
C GLY A 128 15.46 10.19 -16.60
N ASN A 129 15.61 9.43 -17.72
CA ASN A 129 16.42 8.20 -17.77
C ASN A 129 15.93 7.03 -16.86
N LEU A 130 14.73 7.12 -16.30
CA LEU A 130 14.04 6.06 -15.56
C LEU A 130 12.59 5.95 -16.04
N GLU A 131 12.34 5.02 -16.96
CA GLU A 131 10.99 4.66 -17.39
C GLU A 131 10.29 3.88 -16.28
N CYS A 132 9.04 4.24 -15.99
CA CYS A 132 8.22 3.69 -14.93
C CYS A 132 6.85 3.26 -15.48
N HIS A 133 6.43 2.04 -15.16
CA HIS A 133 5.15 1.46 -15.60
C HIS A 133 4.18 1.37 -14.45
N ILE A 134 2.98 1.90 -14.61
CA ILE A 134 1.87 1.67 -13.68
C ILE A 134 1.26 0.29 -13.98
N LEU A 135 1.16 -0.53 -12.96
CA LEU A 135 0.56 -1.86 -13.06
C LEU A 135 -0.65 -1.96 -12.14
N PRO A 136 -1.79 -2.47 -12.62
CA PRO A 136 -2.91 -2.79 -11.73
C PRO A 136 -2.51 -3.95 -10.80
N LEU A 137 -2.61 -3.73 -9.49
CA LEU A 137 -2.34 -4.69 -8.43
C LEU A 137 -3.58 -4.88 -7.55
N THR A 138 -4.72 -5.14 -8.18
CA THR A 138 -6.03 -5.33 -7.52
C THR A 138 -6.00 -6.48 -6.51
N GLY A 139 -6.81 -6.36 -5.47
CA GLY A 139 -6.93 -7.32 -4.38
C GLY A 139 -7.10 -6.59 -3.05
N HIS A 140 -6.07 -5.91 -2.56
CA HIS A 140 -6.16 -5.11 -1.34
C HIS A 140 -7.21 -3.98 -1.47
N SER A 141 -7.27 -3.30 -2.61
CA SER A 141 -8.40 -2.48 -3.06
C SER A 141 -8.65 -2.69 -4.56
N PHE A 142 -9.82 -2.26 -5.06
CA PHE A 142 -10.12 -2.28 -6.49
C PHE A 142 -9.24 -1.34 -7.31
N GLY A 143 -8.79 -0.24 -6.71
CA GLY A 143 -7.93 0.76 -7.34
C GLY A 143 -6.45 0.61 -7.03
N SER A 144 -6.02 -0.49 -6.39
CA SER A 144 -4.61 -0.71 -6.08
C SER A 144 -3.76 -0.76 -7.35
N VAL A 145 -2.70 0.07 -7.36
CA VAL A 145 -1.68 0.10 -8.41
C VAL A 145 -0.28 -0.04 -7.83
N GLY A 146 0.64 -0.48 -8.66
CA GLY A 146 2.07 -0.48 -8.36
C GLY A 146 2.85 0.26 -9.43
N VAL A 147 4.11 0.59 -9.14
CA VAL A 147 5.05 1.19 -10.08
C VAL A 147 6.22 0.24 -10.30
N TYR A 148 6.31 -0.31 -11.51
CA TYR A 148 7.43 -1.13 -11.94
C TYR A 148 8.49 -0.27 -12.63
N VAL A 149 9.72 -0.37 -12.17
CA VAL A 149 10.89 0.35 -12.72
C VAL A 149 11.89 -0.66 -13.25
N PRO A 150 11.83 -1.04 -14.54
CA PRO A 150 12.64 -2.11 -15.14
C PRO A 150 14.13 -1.93 -14.92
N LYS A 151 14.63 -0.71 -15.14
CA LYS A 151 16.05 -0.39 -15.00
C LYS A 151 16.61 -0.60 -13.58
N LEU A 152 15.76 -0.47 -12.58
CA LEU A 152 16.10 -0.70 -11.16
C LEU A 152 15.73 -2.11 -10.68
N LYS A 153 15.09 -2.92 -11.53
CA LYS A 153 14.52 -4.22 -11.18
C LYS A 153 13.68 -4.16 -9.90
N LEU A 154 12.86 -3.13 -9.79
CA LEU A 154 12.10 -2.80 -8.59
C LEU A 154 10.62 -2.66 -8.89
N LEU A 155 9.78 -3.12 -7.96
CA LEU A 155 8.35 -2.85 -7.91
C LEU A 155 8.01 -2.10 -6.63
N LEU A 156 7.35 -0.94 -6.73
CA LEU A 156 6.64 -0.32 -5.62
C LEU A 156 5.23 -0.90 -5.62
N SER A 157 4.79 -1.50 -4.54
CA SER A 157 3.56 -2.29 -4.53
C SER A 157 2.47 -1.77 -3.59
N GLY A 158 2.73 -0.71 -2.83
CA GLY A 158 1.79 -0.26 -1.80
C GLY A 158 1.46 -1.40 -0.85
N ASP A 159 0.18 -1.59 -0.60
CA ASP A 159 -0.32 -2.66 0.27
C ASP A 159 -0.69 -3.95 -0.48
N ALA A 160 -0.69 -3.91 -1.80
CA ALA A 160 -1.06 -5.08 -2.60
C ALA A 160 -0.13 -6.30 -2.38
N LEU A 161 1.15 -6.07 -2.02
CA LEU A 161 2.14 -7.12 -1.78
C LEU A 161 2.80 -7.02 -0.40
N THR A 162 2.09 -6.51 0.61
CA THR A 162 2.58 -6.62 1.99
C THR A 162 2.70 -8.10 2.39
N PRO A 163 3.70 -8.50 3.18
CA PRO A 163 3.83 -9.88 3.64
C PRO A 163 2.59 -10.40 4.38
N ILE A 164 1.86 -9.52 5.05
CA ILE A 164 0.54 -9.79 5.62
C ILE A 164 -0.49 -9.10 4.71
N MET A 165 -1.06 -9.86 3.78
CA MET A 165 -2.06 -9.37 2.84
C MET A 165 -3.42 -9.24 3.52
N LEU A 166 -4.08 -8.10 3.37
CA LEU A 166 -5.36 -7.80 4.02
C LEU A 166 -6.46 -7.58 2.97
N LEU A 167 -7.41 -8.50 2.89
CA LEU A 167 -8.60 -8.48 2.04
C LEU A 167 -9.85 -8.37 2.92
N VAL A 168 -9.92 -7.32 3.74
CA VAL A 168 -10.96 -7.14 4.77
C VAL A 168 -11.45 -5.70 4.92
N PHE A 169 -10.77 -4.73 4.27
CA PHE A 169 -11.17 -3.33 4.37
C PHE A 169 -12.16 -2.95 3.28
N ALA A 170 -12.74 -1.75 3.42
CA ALA A 170 -13.62 -1.22 2.40
C ALA A 170 -12.95 -1.20 1.03
N ASN A 171 -13.71 -1.55 0.00
CA ASN A 171 -13.27 -1.57 -1.39
C ASN A 171 -12.18 -2.63 -1.71
N HIS A 172 -12.03 -3.68 -0.88
CA HIS A 172 -11.15 -4.79 -1.24
C HIS A 172 -11.71 -5.60 -2.42
N GLY A 173 -10.82 -6.13 -3.22
CA GLY A 173 -11.12 -7.07 -4.30
C GLY A 173 -11.27 -8.51 -3.78
N THR A 174 -11.39 -9.43 -4.71
CA THR A 174 -11.55 -10.86 -4.43
C THR A 174 -10.21 -11.54 -4.14
N LEU A 175 -10.28 -12.74 -3.54
CA LEU A 175 -9.11 -13.60 -3.37
C LEU A 175 -8.43 -13.93 -4.72
N GLU A 176 -9.22 -14.17 -5.77
CA GLU A 176 -8.70 -14.45 -7.12
C GLU A 176 -7.94 -13.26 -7.70
N GLU A 177 -8.41 -12.04 -7.50
CA GLU A 177 -7.71 -10.83 -7.94
C GLU A 177 -6.37 -10.69 -7.20
N GLN A 178 -6.34 -10.96 -5.90
CA GLN A 178 -5.10 -10.95 -5.13
C GLN A 178 -4.12 -12.04 -5.58
N ILE A 179 -4.61 -13.25 -5.88
CA ILE A 179 -3.80 -14.33 -6.48
C ILE A 179 -3.24 -13.87 -7.83
N GLY A 180 -4.07 -13.26 -8.66
CA GLY A 180 -3.67 -12.70 -9.95
C GLY A 180 -2.57 -11.64 -9.81
N THR A 181 -2.67 -10.79 -8.81
CA THR A 181 -1.69 -9.74 -8.50
C THR A 181 -0.33 -10.32 -8.11
N VAL A 182 -0.30 -11.30 -7.20
CA VAL A 182 0.96 -11.97 -6.81
C VAL A 182 1.57 -12.71 -7.99
N ASN A 183 0.76 -13.43 -8.78
CA ASN A 183 1.23 -14.14 -9.97
C ASN A 183 1.81 -13.18 -11.01
N ARG A 184 1.17 -12.03 -11.25
CA ARG A 184 1.70 -10.98 -12.15
C ARG A 184 3.06 -10.48 -11.65
N ALA A 185 3.19 -10.15 -10.37
CA ALA A 185 4.44 -9.69 -9.79
C ALA A 185 5.58 -10.73 -9.94
N MET A 186 5.26 -12.03 -9.83
CA MET A 186 6.24 -13.11 -10.06
C MET A 186 6.77 -13.16 -11.49
N THR A 187 6.02 -12.68 -12.50
CA THR A 187 6.50 -12.66 -13.90
C THR A 187 7.44 -11.50 -14.22
N LEU A 188 7.45 -10.45 -13.40
CA LEU A 188 8.31 -9.28 -13.62
C LEU A 188 9.79 -9.61 -13.42
N ASP A 189 10.67 -8.95 -14.18
CA ASP A 189 12.11 -8.99 -13.93
C ASP A 189 12.48 -7.99 -12.82
N ILE A 190 12.26 -8.40 -11.57
CA ILE A 190 12.57 -7.63 -10.37
C ILE A 190 13.50 -8.41 -9.44
N ASP A 191 14.37 -7.70 -8.72
CA ASP A 191 15.15 -8.25 -7.62
C ASP A 191 14.36 -8.21 -6.31
N GLY A 192 13.46 -7.21 -6.17
CA GLY A 192 12.62 -7.04 -4.99
C GLY A 192 11.50 -6.04 -5.16
N PHE A 193 10.77 -5.83 -4.09
CA PHE A 193 9.66 -4.90 -4.03
C PHE A 193 9.63 -4.11 -2.70
N LEU A 194 9.06 -2.91 -2.75
CA LEU A 194 8.80 -2.04 -1.61
C LEU A 194 7.30 -1.97 -1.34
N THR A 195 6.95 -1.89 -0.09
CA THR A 195 5.56 -1.74 0.38
C THR A 195 5.40 -0.39 1.10
N SER A 196 4.18 -0.04 1.47
CA SER A 196 3.92 1.23 2.15
C SER A 196 3.81 1.12 3.68
N HIS A 197 4.28 -0.01 4.26
CA HIS A 197 4.32 -0.22 5.73
C HIS A 197 5.65 -0.80 6.25
N HIS A 198 6.70 -0.82 5.42
CA HIS A 198 7.99 -1.38 5.82
C HIS A 198 9.14 -0.50 5.32
N ASP A 199 10.14 -0.30 6.16
CA ASP A 199 11.34 0.49 5.85
C ASP A 199 12.47 -0.34 5.22
N LYS A 200 12.12 -1.40 4.49
CA LYS A 200 13.05 -2.34 3.82
C LYS A 200 12.49 -2.84 2.49
N MET A 201 13.40 -3.30 1.64
CA MET A 201 13.04 -4.02 0.41
C MET A 201 12.84 -5.51 0.70
N PHE A 202 11.77 -6.09 0.16
CA PHE A 202 11.52 -7.53 0.19
C PHE A 202 12.06 -8.18 -1.09
N PRO A 203 12.71 -9.34 -0.98
CA PRO A 203 13.23 -10.05 -2.15
C PRO A 203 12.10 -10.70 -2.95
N LYS A 204 12.21 -10.74 -4.27
CA LYS A 204 11.23 -11.37 -5.17
C LYS A 204 10.80 -12.77 -4.72
N LYS A 205 11.72 -13.58 -4.17
CA LYS A 205 11.43 -14.95 -3.70
C LYS A 205 10.30 -15.02 -2.67
N LEU A 206 10.02 -13.92 -1.93
CA LEU A 206 8.93 -13.88 -0.96
C LEU A 206 7.56 -14.05 -1.62
N LEU A 207 7.40 -13.63 -2.88
CA LEU A 207 6.16 -13.77 -3.64
C LEU A 207 5.70 -15.24 -3.77
N HIS A 208 6.64 -16.21 -3.83
CA HIS A 208 6.27 -17.64 -3.87
C HIS A 208 5.61 -18.10 -2.58
N ARG A 209 6.03 -17.56 -1.43
CA ARG A 209 5.41 -17.84 -0.14
C ARG A 209 4.03 -17.19 -0.04
N MET A 210 3.91 -15.96 -0.54
CA MET A 210 2.62 -15.24 -0.61
C MET A 210 1.62 -16.01 -1.49
N ALA A 211 2.04 -16.49 -2.65
CA ALA A 211 1.20 -17.32 -3.53
C ALA A 211 0.71 -18.60 -2.82
N ARG A 212 1.61 -19.35 -2.17
CA ARG A 212 1.21 -20.55 -1.37
C ARG A 212 0.24 -20.21 -0.25
N CYS A 213 0.46 -19.10 0.44
CA CYS A 213 -0.42 -18.66 1.52
C CYS A 213 -1.84 -18.37 1.00
N LEU A 214 -1.96 -17.65 -0.12
CA LEU A 214 -3.24 -17.38 -0.78
C LEU A 214 -3.95 -18.67 -1.23
N GLU A 215 -3.23 -19.59 -1.86
CA GLU A 215 -3.80 -20.88 -2.29
C GLU A 215 -4.28 -21.72 -1.09
N SER A 216 -3.66 -21.59 0.09
CA SER A 216 -4.06 -22.32 1.30
C SER A 216 -5.46 -21.93 1.80
N VAL A 217 -5.96 -20.74 1.46
CA VAL A 217 -7.32 -20.30 1.83
C VAL A 217 -8.39 -21.28 1.34
N LYS A 218 -8.17 -21.92 0.19
CA LYS A 218 -9.11 -22.85 -0.43
C LYS A 218 -9.22 -24.18 0.30
N THR A 219 -8.22 -24.60 1.07
CA THR A 219 -8.12 -25.94 1.61
C THR A 219 -7.78 -26.05 3.08
N ALA A 220 -7.15 -25.01 3.65
CA ALA A 220 -6.72 -25.01 5.04
C ALA A 220 -7.79 -24.42 5.98
N LYS A 221 -7.74 -24.79 7.25
CA LYS A 221 -8.51 -24.14 8.31
C LYS A 221 -7.78 -22.87 8.75
N GLY A 222 -8.45 -21.71 8.63
CA GLY A 222 -7.95 -20.44 9.11
C GLY A 222 -8.24 -20.19 10.58
N TYR A 223 -7.74 -19.08 11.09
CA TYR A 223 -7.89 -18.65 12.48
C TYR A 223 -8.74 -17.36 12.50
N LYS A 224 -9.65 -17.24 13.48
CA LYS A 224 -10.36 -15.98 13.70
C LYS A 224 -9.34 -14.88 13.98
N TYR A 225 -9.49 -13.75 13.30
CA TYR A 225 -8.58 -12.62 13.41
C TYR A 225 -9.35 -11.32 13.46
N GLN A 226 -8.88 -10.39 14.29
CA GLN A 226 -9.35 -9.02 14.35
C GLN A 226 -8.15 -8.10 14.12
N TYR A 227 -8.24 -7.23 13.13
CA TYR A 227 -7.20 -6.25 12.87
C TYR A 227 -7.12 -5.24 14.03
N PRO A 228 -5.94 -5.07 14.64
CA PRO A 228 -5.83 -4.38 15.93
C PRO A 228 -5.81 -2.85 15.84
N LYS A 229 -5.72 -2.29 14.64
CA LYS A 229 -5.65 -0.85 14.40
C LYS A 229 -6.87 -0.37 13.61
N PRO A 230 -7.20 0.95 13.62
CA PRO A 230 -8.20 1.49 12.71
C PRO A 230 -7.74 1.46 11.23
N PRO A 231 -8.67 1.24 10.29
CA PRO A 231 -10.05 0.81 10.52
C PRO A 231 -10.09 -0.64 11.03
N TYR A 232 -10.73 -0.88 12.17
CA TYR A 232 -10.86 -2.24 12.72
C TYR A 232 -11.65 -3.11 11.74
N ALA A 233 -11.15 -4.33 11.52
CA ALA A 233 -11.79 -5.30 10.63
C ALA A 233 -11.67 -6.70 11.21
N ASP A 234 -12.70 -7.50 11.00
CA ASP A 234 -12.73 -8.91 11.34
C ASP A 234 -12.48 -9.75 10.10
N GLY A 235 -11.75 -10.83 10.25
CA GLY A 235 -11.45 -11.72 9.13
C GLY A 235 -10.98 -13.10 9.57
N THR A 236 -10.57 -13.89 8.61
CA THR A 236 -9.96 -15.20 8.82
C THR A 236 -8.50 -15.15 8.34
N LEU A 237 -7.59 -15.44 9.27
CA LEU A 237 -6.15 -15.45 9.05
C LEU A 237 -5.66 -16.82 8.60
N TYR A 238 -4.89 -16.83 7.52
CA TYR A 238 -4.11 -17.98 7.04
C TYR A 238 -2.63 -17.62 7.07
N LEU A 239 -1.80 -18.58 7.49
CA LEU A 239 -0.37 -18.37 7.74
C LEU A 239 0.46 -19.30 6.88
N ASP A 240 1.48 -18.77 6.20
CA ASP A 240 2.60 -19.57 5.72
C ASP A 240 3.54 -19.84 6.91
N ARG A 241 3.76 -21.12 7.24
CA ARG A 241 4.53 -21.55 8.43
C ARG A 241 6.03 -21.73 8.15
N GLU A 242 6.50 -21.37 6.96
CA GLU A 242 7.92 -21.42 6.66
C GLU A 242 8.68 -20.37 7.50
N ALA A 243 9.86 -20.74 8.00
CA ALA A 243 10.69 -19.86 8.81
C ALA A 243 11.16 -18.63 8.02
N GLY A 244 11.36 -17.51 8.69
CA GLY A 244 11.81 -16.24 8.12
C GLY A 244 10.77 -15.15 8.24
N GLU A 245 10.63 -14.31 7.21
CA GLU A 245 9.64 -13.23 7.17
C GLU A 245 8.22 -13.79 7.38
N PRO A 246 7.41 -13.27 8.31
CA PRO A 246 6.03 -13.70 8.46
C PRO A 246 5.25 -13.44 7.17
N VAL A 247 4.56 -14.47 6.66
CA VAL A 247 3.65 -14.34 5.51
C VAL A 247 2.29 -14.82 5.90
N ALA A 248 1.27 -14.01 5.65
CA ALA A 248 -0.11 -14.30 5.99
C ALA A 248 -1.08 -13.66 4.98
N VAL A 249 -2.31 -14.14 4.98
CA VAL A 249 -3.44 -13.44 4.38
C VAL A 249 -4.60 -13.43 5.37
N VAL A 250 -5.27 -12.29 5.47
CA VAL A 250 -6.53 -12.13 6.18
C VAL A 250 -7.60 -11.86 5.14
N VAL A 251 -8.62 -12.68 5.11
CA VAL A 251 -9.73 -12.59 4.15
C VAL A 251 -11.06 -12.38 4.86
N ASP A 252 -11.96 -11.67 4.22
CA ASP A 252 -13.33 -11.49 4.69
C ASP A 252 -14.09 -12.82 4.68
N LYS A 253 -15.09 -12.96 5.52
CA LYS A 253 -15.92 -14.18 5.60
C LYS A 253 -16.69 -14.46 4.31
N SER A 254 -17.07 -13.43 3.56
CA SER A 254 -17.77 -13.57 2.29
C SER A 254 -16.91 -14.27 1.24
N ASP A 255 -15.62 -14.00 1.21
CA ASP A 255 -14.67 -14.64 0.29
C ASP A 255 -14.52 -16.14 0.60
N ILE A 256 -14.51 -16.50 1.89
CA ILE A 256 -14.37 -17.90 2.32
C ILE A 256 -15.61 -18.72 1.97
N SER A 257 -16.80 -18.15 2.10
CA SER A 257 -18.06 -18.86 1.82
C SER A 257 -18.19 -19.29 0.36
N ALA A 258 -17.54 -18.60 -0.56
CA ALA A 258 -17.49 -18.94 -1.97
C ALA A 258 -16.70 -20.26 -2.23
N TYR A 259 -15.70 -20.58 -1.39
CA TYR A 259 -14.84 -21.77 -1.56
C TYR A 259 -15.19 -22.91 -0.65
N ASN A 260 -15.78 -22.65 0.51
CA ASN A 260 -16.10 -23.69 1.50
C ASN A 260 -17.38 -23.35 2.26
N PRO A 261 -18.57 -23.67 1.68
CA PRO A 261 -19.88 -23.33 2.26
C PRO A 261 -20.11 -23.91 3.67
N THR A 262 -19.37 -24.94 4.07
CA THR A 262 -19.50 -25.58 5.39
C THR A 262 -18.81 -24.81 6.53
N TRP A 263 -18.01 -23.78 6.22
CA TRP A 263 -17.27 -23.00 7.20
C TRP A 263 -17.97 -21.72 7.65
N SER A 264 -19.09 -21.36 7.02
CA SER A 264 -19.89 -20.18 7.35
C SER A 264 -20.63 -20.28 8.69
N SER A 265 -20.51 -21.40 9.42
CA SER A 265 -21.25 -21.69 10.65
C SER A 265 -20.35 -21.84 11.91
N ILE A 266 -19.13 -21.33 11.90
CA ILE A 266 -18.24 -21.33 13.07
C ILE A 266 -18.02 -19.92 13.62
#